data_ee7793d28a0e4ce801cef58310b190c8
#
_entry.id   ee7793d28a0e4ce801cef58310b190c8
#
_cell.length_a   1.000
_cell.length_b   1.000
_cell.length_c   1.000
_cell.angle_alpha   90.00
_cell.angle_beta   90.00
_cell.angle_gamma   90.00
#
_symmetry.space_group_name_H-M   'P 1'
#
loop_
_entity.id
_entity.type
_entity.pdbx_description
1 polymer ?
#
loop_
_entity_poly.entity_id
_entity_poly.type
_entity_poly.pdbx_seq_one_letter_code
_entity_poly.pdbx_strand_id
1 'polypeptide(L)'
;MNLNILCVTMAIVSLSSCAQNSNKEIPMMQNKTTSEAANAAVADSKNETATFGAGCFWCVEAQFQMLDGVIKVESGFSGGEIKNPSYKEVCTGRTGHAEVCNITYDPSKVSYEELLYAFWQSHDPTQLNRQGE
;
A
#
# COMPACT_ATOMS: atom_id res chain seq x y z
N MET A 1 -19.91 7.47 -79.33
CA MET A 1 -19.78 8.15 -78.06
C MET A 1 -19.77 6.99 -77.02
N ASN A 2 -18.58 6.49 -76.64
CA ASN A 2 -18.42 5.41 -75.74
C ASN A 2 -17.95 5.94 -74.36
N LEU A 3 -18.81 5.81 -73.37
CA LEU A 3 -18.52 6.29 -72.02
C LEU A 3 -17.96 5.08 -71.24
N ASN A 4 -16.64 5.06 -71.05
CA ASN A 4 -15.95 4.06 -70.20
C ASN A 4 -16.17 4.43 -68.74
N ILE A 5 -16.94 3.61 -68.05
CA ILE A 5 -17.12 3.68 -66.60
C ILE A 5 -15.92 2.92 -65.98
N LEU A 6 -14.98 3.69 -65.39
CA LEU A 6 -13.84 3.16 -64.64
C LEU A 6 -14.32 2.82 -63.23
N CYS A 7 -14.41 1.53 -62.98
CA CYS A 7 -14.78 0.99 -61.67
C CYS A 7 -13.53 1.06 -60.75
N VAL A 8 -13.51 2.07 -59.84
CA VAL A 8 -12.47 2.20 -58.81
C VAL A 8 -12.86 1.29 -57.64
N THR A 9 -12.19 0.15 -57.51
CA THR A 9 -12.32 -0.72 -56.35
C THR A 9 -11.52 -0.10 -55.21
N MET A 10 -12.24 0.43 -54.21
CA MET A 10 -11.68 0.96 -52.98
C MET A 10 -11.31 -0.20 -52.05
N ALA A 11 -10.02 -0.51 -51.98
CA ALA A 11 -9.51 -1.48 -51.01
C ALA A 11 -9.54 -0.86 -49.60
N ILE A 12 -10.42 -1.36 -48.74
CA ILE A 12 -10.48 -1.00 -47.33
C ILE A 12 -9.34 -1.73 -46.63
N VAL A 13 -8.26 -1.04 -46.36
CA VAL A 13 -7.18 -1.54 -45.49
C VAL A 13 -7.66 -1.35 -44.05
N SER A 14 -8.10 -2.43 -43.44
CA SER A 14 -8.36 -2.50 -41.98
C SER A 14 -7.03 -2.49 -41.24
N LEU A 15 -6.65 -1.35 -40.69
CA LEU A 15 -5.56 -1.21 -39.73
C LEU A 15 -6.02 -1.84 -38.41
N SER A 16 -5.66 -3.10 -38.20
CA SER A 16 -5.72 -3.71 -36.86
C SER A 16 -4.63 -3.04 -36.01
N SER A 17 -5.04 -2.06 -35.21
CA SER A 17 -4.21 -1.49 -34.16
C SER A 17 -4.10 -2.52 -33.03
N CYS A 18 -3.02 -3.33 -33.06
CA CYS A 18 -2.60 -4.08 -31.87
C CYS A 18 -2.09 -3.08 -30.83
N ALA A 19 -2.97 -2.66 -29.94
CA ALA A 19 -2.55 -2.05 -28.68
C ALA A 19 -1.83 -3.12 -27.86
N GLN A 20 -0.51 -3.14 -27.92
CA GLN A 20 0.31 -3.88 -26.98
C GLN A 20 0.18 -3.20 -25.63
N ASN A 21 -0.77 -3.71 -24.84
CA ASN A 21 -0.87 -3.39 -23.42
C ASN A 21 0.31 -4.07 -22.73
N SER A 22 1.38 -3.31 -22.49
CA SER A 22 2.48 -3.74 -21.63
C SER A 22 1.98 -3.72 -20.18
N ASN A 23 1.16 -4.70 -19.84
CA ASN A 23 0.91 -5.05 -18.46
C ASN A 23 2.23 -5.62 -17.92
N LYS A 24 2.99 -4.75 -17.29
CA LYS A 24 4.07 -5.15 -16.40
C LYS A 24 3.39 -5.77 -15.19
N GLU A 25 3.15 -7.08 -15.26
CA GLU A 25 2.63 -7.86 -14.15
C GLU A 25 3.62 -7.72 -12.99
N ILE A 26 3.16 -7.05 -11.95
CA ILE A 26 3.79 -7.13 -10.63
C ILE A 26 3.56 -8.58 -10.18
N PRO A 27 4.60 -9.35 -9.83
CA PRO A 27 4.40 -10.72 -9.36
C PRO A 27 3.51 -10.69 -8.12
N MET A 28 2.25 -11.10 -8.27
CA MET A 28 1.40 -11.41 -7.13
C MET A 28 1.96 -12.66 -6.48
N MET A 29 2.64 -12.49 -5.35
CA MET A 29 3.02 -13.61 -4.50
C MET A 29 1.74 -14.28 -4.01
N GLN A 30 1.56 -15.52 -4.47
CA GLN A 30 0.44 -16.38 -4.06
C GLN A 30 0.51 -16.61 -2.56
N ASN A 31 -0.44 -16.01 -1.85
CA ASN A 31 -0.65 -16.25 -0.45
C ASN A 31 -1.22 -17.67 -0.28
N LYS A 32 -0.38 -18.62 0.09
CA LYS A 32 -0.79 -19.98 0.43
C LYS A 32 -1.43 -19.95 1.82
N THR A 33 -2.74 -19.83 1.84
CA THR A 33 -3.55 -20.00 3.05
C THR A 33 -3.30 -21.40 3.62
N THR A 34 -2.53 -21.51 4.67
CA THR A 34 -2.54 -22.67 5.54
C THR A 34 -2.81 -22.17 6.94
N SER A 35 -4.05 -22.28 7.37
CA SER A 35 -4.43 -22.17 8.75
C SER A 35 -3.83 -23.37 9.50
N GLU A 36 -2.73 -23.15 10.21
CA GLU A 36 -2.31 -24.02 11.27
C GLU A 36 -1.87 -23.17 12.45
N ALA A 37 -2.69 -23.25 13.50
CA ALA A 37 -2.32 -22.77 14.80
C ALA A 37 -1.13 -23.62 15.30
N ALA A 38 0.06 -23.22 14.93
CA ALA A 38 1.28 -23.72 15.53
C ALA A 38 1.75 -22.67 16.54
N ASN A 39 1.54 -22.99 17.81
CA ASN A 39 2.20 -22.39 18.94
C ASN A 39 3.70 -22.72 18.82
N ALA A 40 4.41 -22.00 17.94
CA ALA A 40 5.86 -22.07 17.84
C ALA A 40 6.41 -21.09 18.86
N ALA A 41 7.08 -21.61 19.86
CA ALA A 41 8.00 -20.85 20.70
C ALA A 41 8.92 -20.07 19.77
N VAL A 42 8.70 -18.76 19.67
CA VAL A 42 9.55 -17.83 18.93
C VAL A 42 10.90 -17.87 19.62
N ALA A 43 11.86 -18.54 18.99
CA ALA A 43 13.26 -18.35 19.33
C ALA A 43 13.50 -16.83 19.32
N ASP A 44 14.21 -16.35 20.33
CA ASP A 44 14.58 -14.96 20.61
C ASP A 44 15.26 -14.28 19.40
N SER A 45 14.49 -14.09 18.32
CA SER A 45 14.80 -13.22 17.23
C SER A 45 14.51 -11.82 17.77
N LYS A 46 15.53 -10.99 17.77
CA LYS A 46 15.51 -9.64 18.31
C LYS A 46 14.65 -8.74 17.40
N ASN A 47 13.33 -8.94 17.47
CA ASN A 47 12.35 -8.16 16.72
C ASN A 47 12.48 -6.69 17.10
N GLU A 48 12.39 -5.85 16.12
CA GLU A 48 12.40 -4.40 16.28
C GLU A 48 11.01 -3.81 16.08
N THR A 49 10.84 -2.56 16.47
CA THR A 49 9.58 -1.86 16.36
C THR A 49 9.79 -0.48 15.73
N ALA A 50 8.96 -0.15 14.75
CA ALA A 50 8.90 1.16 14.10
C ALA A 50 7.49 1.71 14.16
N THR A 51 7.35 3.05 14.34
CA THR A 51 6.04 3.71 14.39
C THR A 51 5.95 4.74 13.27
N PHE A 52 4.92 4.62 12.41
CA PHE A 52 4.69 5.53 11.30
C PHE A 52 3.28 6.13 11.34
N GLY A 53 3.17 7.40 10.96
CA GLY A 53 1.90 8.12 10.79
C GLY A 53 1.80 8.68 9.38
N ALA A 54 0.88 8.15 8.56
CA ALA A 54 0.69 8.53 7.17
C ALA A 54 -0.79 8.82 6.82
N GLY A 55 -1.53 9.40 7.75
CA GLY A 55 -2.97 9.63 7.63
C GLY A 55 -3.78 8.42 8.09
N CYS A 56 -4.71 7.94 7.28
CA CYS A 56 -5.60 6.83 7.66
C CYS A 56 -4.81 5.56 8.02
N PHE A 57 -4.79 5.21 9.29
CA PHE A 57 -4.02 4.07 9.80
C PHE A 57 -4.48 2.72 9.24
N TRP A 58 -5.76 2.55 8.86
CA TRP A 58 -6.24 1.32 8.21
C TRP A 58 -5.58 1.08 6.85
N CYS A 59 -5.36 2.16 6.07
CA CYS A 59 -4.67 2.06 4.79
C CYS A 59 -3.19 1.71 4.98
N VAL A 60 -2.55 2.34 5.95
CA VAL A 60 -1.15 2.12 6.31
C VAL A 60 -0.95 0.71 6.86
N GLU A 61 -1.80 0.25 7.78
CA GLU A 61 -1.79 -1.09 8.33
C GLU A 61 -1.86 -2.15 7.22
N ALA A 62 -2.82 -2.01 6.29
CA ALA A 62 -2.99 -2.94 5.18
C ALA A 62 -1.74 -3.04 4.29
N GLN A 63 -1.04 -1.94 4.07
CA GLN A 63 0.19 -1.94 3.25
C GLN A 63 1.36 -2.61 3.96
N PHE A 64 1.59 -2.28 5.24
CA PHE A 64 2.71 -2.85 5.97
C PHE A 64 2.53 -4.33 6.27
N GLN A 65 1.30 -4.82 6.47
CA GLN A 65 1.02 -6.25 6.65
C GLN A 65 1.37 -7.09 5.42
N MET A 66 1.53 -6.49 4.25
CA MET A 66 1.92 -7.18 3.02
C MET A 66 3.43 -7.37 2.87
N LEU A 67 4.25 -6.72 3.70
CA LEU A 67 5.70 -6.80 3.61
C LEU A 67 6.23 -8.07 4.29
N ASP A 68 7.06 -8.82 3.57
CA ASP A 68 7.75 -9.97 4.17
C ASP A 68 8.71 -9.48 5.26
N GLY A 69 8.70 -10.15 6.40
CA GLY A 69 9.46 -9.73 7.58
C GLY A 69 8.68 -8.88 8.58
N VAL A 70 7.53 -8.31 8.20
CA VAL A 70 6.61 -7.67 9.14
C VAL A 70 5.84 -8.76 9.89
N ILE A 71 5.91 -8.73 11.22
CA ILE A 71 5.33 -9.73 12.11
C ILE A 71 3.95 -9.29 12.58
N LYS A 72 3.82 -8.00 12.93
CA LYS A 72 2.60 -7.44 13.49
C LYS A 72 2.51 -5.96 13.15
N VAL A 73 1.30 -5.48 12.87
CA VAL A 73 0.97 -4.05 12.76
C VAL A 73 -0.18 -3.76 13.70
N GLU A 74 -0.04 -2.73 14.51
CA GLU A 74 -1.06 -2.27 15.47
C GLU A 74 -1.38 -0.81 15.21
N SER A 75 -2.62 -0.55 14.84
CA SER A 75 -3.13 0.81 14.69
C SER A 75 -3.40 1.47 16.04
N GLY A 76 -3.10 2.75 16.17
CA GLY A 76 -3.29 3.49 17.42
C GLY A 76 -3.12 4.99 17.25
N PHE A 77 -2.94 5.67 18.36
CA PHE A 77 -2.81 7.12 18.43
C PHE A 77 -1.54 7.51 19.19
N SER A 78 -0.82 8.52 18.70
CA SER A 78 0.41 8.98 19.33
C SER A 78 0.59 10.50 19.21
N GLY A 79 1.43 11.06 20.09
CA GLY A 79 1.87 12.45 20.05
C GLY A 79 0.97 13.46 20.80
N GLY A 80 -0.25 13.06 21.18
CA GLY A 80 -1.18 13.92 21.90
C GLY A 80 -1.05 13.87 23.42
N GLU A 81 -1.74 14.77 24.11
CA GLU A 81 -1.69 14.89 25.57
C GLU A 81 -2.81 14.14 26.29
N ILE A 82 -3.93 13.84 25.60
CA ILE A 82 -5.09 13.17 26.18
C ILE A 82 -4.81 11.68 26.29
N LYS A 83 -4.91 11.14 27.50
CA LYS A 83 -4.70 9.71 27.74
C LYS A 83 -5.88 8.89 27.25
N ASN A 84 -5.59 7.82 26.50
CA ASN A 84 -6.56 6.86 25.97
C ASN A 84 -7.75 7.53 25.25
N PRO A 85 -7.51 8.42 24.27
CA PRO A 85 -8.62 9.05 23.56
C PRO A 85 -9.38 8.02 22.73
N SER A 86 -10.68 8.21 22.63
CA SER A 86 -11.49 7.47 21.67
C SER A 86 -11.20 7.96 20.23
N TYR A 87 -11.48 7.11 19.24
CA TYR A 87 -11.39 7.48 17.82
C TYR A 87 -12.13 8.79 17.51
N LYS A 88 -13.38 8.92 18.06
CA LYS A 88 -14.20 10.10 17.86
C LYS A 88 -13.55 11.38 18.41
N GLU A 89 -12.85 11.30 19.52
CA GLU A 89 -12.14 12.44 20.11
C GLU A 89 -10.92 12.83 19.24
N VAL A 90 -10.17 11.84 18.75
CA VAL A 90 -9.02 12.10 17.87
C VAL A 90 -9.47 12.77 16.57
N CYS A 91 -10.57 12.32 15.96
CA CYS A 91 -11.14 12.93 14.76
C CYS A 91 -11.58 14.40 14.94
N THR A 92 -11.72 14.88 16.17
CA THR A 92 -11.98 16.33 16.40
C THR A 92 -10.77 17.22 16.16
N GLY A 93 -9.56 16.63 16.03
CA GLY A 93 -8.28 17.35 15.93
C GLY A 93 -7.83 18.05 17.22
N ARG A 94 -8.58 17.93 18.33
CA ARG A 94 -8.30 18.66 19.58
C ARG A 94 -7.44 17.88 20.57
N THR A 95 -7.21 16.60 20.32
CA THR A 95 -6.42 15.74 21.22
C THR A 95 -4.92 15.90 21.03
N GLY A 96 -4.49 16.47 19.91
CA GLY A 96 -3.09 16.53 19.49
C GLY A 96 -2.52 15.19 19.01
N HIS A 97 -3.32 14.12 19.05
CA HIS A 97 -2.89 12.80 18.56
C HIS A 97 -2.96 12.71 17.03
N ALA A 98 -1.98 12.00 16.46
CA ALA A 98 -2.03 11.50 15.10
C ALA A 98 -2.40 10.02 15.10
N GLU A 99 -3.05 9.55 14.02
CA GLU A 99 -3.20 8.14 13.71
C GLU A 99 -1.83 7.56 13.32
N VAL A 100 -1.45 6.45 13.93
CA VAL A 100 -0.17 5.79 13.69
C VAL A 100 -0.33 4.28 13.61
N CYS A 101 0.62 3.62 12.93
CA CYS A 101 0.82 2.18 12.98
C CYS A 101 2.12 1.86 13.69
N ASN A 102 2.05 0.98 14.68
CA ASN A 102 3.20 0.42 15.37
C ASN A 102 3.53 -0.94 14.74
N ILE A 103 4.69 -1.05 14.12
CA ILE A 103 5.10 -2.17 13.27
C ILE A 103 6.19 -2.95 13.99
N THR A 104 5.89 -4.20 14.33
CA THR A 104 6.89 -5.16 14.82
C THR A 104 7.43 -5.95 13.62
N TYR A 105 8.73 -6.00 13.43
CA TYR A 105 9.37 -6.63 12.28
C TYR A 105 10.64 -7.39 12.65
N ASP A 106 11.02 -8.33 11.80
CA ASP A 106 12.27 -9.08 11.86
C ASP A 106 13.34 -8.34 11.03
N PRO A 107 14.35 -7.71 11.65
CA PRO A 107 15.35 -6.93 10.95
C PRO A 107 16.29 -7.76 10.06
N SER A 108 16.24 -9.10 10.18
CA SER A 108 16.96 -10.00 9.29
C SER A 108 16.26 -10.23 7.94
N LYS A 109 14.97 -9.85 7.83
CA LYS A 109 14.13 -10.04 6.65
C LYS A 109 13.74 -8.74 5.99
N VAL A 110 13.47 -7.71 6.77
CA VAL A 110 13.14 -6.37 6.29
C VAL A 110 13.87 -5.34 7.15
N SER A 111 14.58 -4.44 6.51
CA SER A 111 15.30 -3.35 7.19
C SER A 111 14.38 -2.18 7.52
N TYR A 112 14.80 -1.33 8.44
CA TYR A 112 14.09 -0.07 8.72
C TYR A 112 14.01 0.83 7.47
N GLU A 113 15.06 0.85 6.64
CA GLU A 113 15.11 1.61 5.40
C GLU A 113 14.06 1.13 4.39
N GLU A 114 13.79 -0.17 4.31
CA GLU A 114 12.73 -0.73 3.46
C GLU A 114 11.34 -0.36 3.99
N LEU A 115 11.13 -0.39 5.31
CA LEU A 115 9.91 0.12 5.93
C LEU A 115 9.73 1.61 5.66
N LEU A 116 10.79 2.41 5.77
CA LEU A 116 10.77 3.84 5.48
C LEU A 116 10.47 4.11 4.01
N TYR A 117 11.01 3.31 3.10
CA TYR A 117 10.67 3.40 1.67
C TYR A 117 9.18 3.12 1.43
N ALA A 118 8.63 2.06 2.02
CA ALA A 118 7.20 1.75 1.93
C ALA A 118 6.33 2.88 2.51
N PHE A 119 6.75 3.48 3.62
CA PHE A 119 6.12 4.65 4.22
C PHE A 119 6.03 5.83 3.24
N TRP A 120 7.13 6.18 2.56
CA TRP A 120 7.13 7.27 1.58
C TRP A 120 6.29 6.98 0.34
N GLN A 121 6.05 5.72 0.01
CA GLN A 121 5.15 5.33 -1.08
C GLN A 121 3.68 5.30 -0.66
N SER A 122 3.39 5.32 0.64
CA SER A 122 2.05 5.16 1.19
C SER A 122 1.22 6.43 1.26
N HIS A 123 1.85 7.60 1.13
CA HIS A 123 1.18 8.89 1.34
C HIS A 123 1.82 10.02 0.53
N ASP A 124 1.15 11.16 0.47
CA ASP A 124 1.69 12.41 -0.09
C ASP A 124 2.35 13.24 1.04
N PRO A 125 3.68 13.29 1.15
CA PRO A 125 4.37 14.00 2.21
C PRO A 125 4.27 15.53 2.10
N THR A 126 3.67 16.06 1.03
CA THR A 126 3.50 17.50 0.84
C THR A 126 2.25 18.06 1.55
N GLN A 127 1.38 17.19 2.03
CA GLN A 127 0.16 17.58 2.73
C GLN A 127 0.40 17.77 4.23
N LEU A 128 0.29 19.01 4.70
CA LEU A 128 0.50 19.33 6.11
C LEU A 128 -0.65 18.80 6.98
N ASN A 129 -0.33 17.93 7.94
CA ASN A 129 -1.24 17.36 8.95
C ASN A 129 -2.50 16.69 8.40
N ARG A 130 -2.49 16.21 7.16
CA ARG A 130 -3.61 15.47 6.53
C ARG A 130 -3.16 14.58 5.39
N GLN A 131 -4.02 13.66 4.98
CA GLN A 131 -3.93 12.89 3.75
C GLN A 131 -5.30 12.84 3.07
N GLY A 132 -5.30 13.07 1.76
CA GLY A 132 -6.52 13.14 0.96
C GLY A 132 -7.24 14.49 1.05
N GLU A 133 -8.47 14.53 0.51
CA GLU A 133 -9.34 15.70 0.50
C GLU A 133 -10.05 15.94 1.82
#